data_91a7502e31d2f389548b0eb53f8e7cdd
#
_entry.id   91a7502e31d2f389548b0eb53f8e7cdd
#
_cell.length_a   1.000
_cell.length_b   1.000
_cell.length_c   1.000
_cell.angle_alpha   90.00
_cell.angle_beta   90.00
_cell.angle_gamma   90.00
#
_symmetry.space_group_name_H-M   'P 1'
#
loop_
_entity.id
_entity.type
_entity.pdbx_description
1 polymer ?
#
loop_
_entity_poly.entity_id
_entity_poly.type
_entity_poly.pdbx_seq_one_letter_code
_entity_poly.pdbx_strand_id
1 'polypeptide(L)'
;MLAVLSACGGGAAPAAHDAAAATAEAAPPEVSEEEFDELSTRVLELEVQVRNLQAAGATGDPMVAPAVEAGEPAEVAEWNYDDPTTWGATCSTGTEQSPIDLSVSAAVAADIADPVVDYADTDAATIIDNGHTVEVGVEGAGTLALEGETYDLKQLHFHAPSEHTVDGVHAPLEVHFVHTTVEGTIAVVSALVAAGDPASGYEAIVRALPADDAEHEVGTPIALRSLLPGEMSAYRYFGSLTTPPCTEGVSWLVLTTPVMMSQAQIDAIVASLPAPNNRPTQELDGRVVGLDVTP
;
A
#
# COMPACT_ATOMS: atom_id res chain seq x y z
N MET A 1 79.91 7.85 -12.69
CA MET A 1 80.84 7.59 -11.57
C MET A 1 80.07 6.72 -10.61
N LEU A 2 80.31 5.44 -10.68
CA LEU A 2 81.04 4.62 -9.72
C LEU A 2 80.35 4.58 -8.36
N ALA A 3 80.05 3.51 -7.75
CA ALA A 3 80.45 2.07 -7.73
C ALA A 3 79.75 1.52 -6.50
N VAL A 4 79.07 0.42 -6.53
CA VAL A 4 79.54 -0.92 -6.24
C VAL A 4 79.68 -1.26 -4.74
N LEU A 5 79.10 -2.42 -4.44
CA LEU A 5 79.43 -3.53 -3.52
C LEU A 5 78.60 -3.60 -2.25
N SER A 6 77.75 -4.62 -2.09
CA SER A 6 78.00 -6.05 -1.82
C SER A 6 78.27 -6.36 -0.32
N ALA A 7 77.46 -7.17 0.26
CA ALA A 7 77.86 -8.49 0.83
C ALA A 7 76.86 -8.97 1.93
N CYS A 8 76.31 -10.11 1.73
CA CYS A 8 76.35 -11.36 2.50
C CYS A 8 76.11 -11.36 4.01
N GLY A 9 75.28 -12.28 4.38
CA GLY A 9 75.25 -13.01 5.65
C GLY A 9 73.79 -13.32 6.04
N GLY A 10 73.30 -14.47 5.93
CA GLY A 10 73.60 -15.71 6.55
C GLY A 10 72.67 -15.94 7.70
N GLY A 11 71.89 -16.95 7.60
CA GLY A 11 71.48 -17.63 8.80
C GLY A 11 69.99 -17.83 9.13
N ALA A 12 69.65 -19.11 9.11
CA ALA A 12 68.69 -19.77 9.99
C ALA A 12 67.17 -19.65 9.67
N ALA A 13 66.63 -20.76 9.19
CA ALA A 13 65.24 -21.13 9.35
C ALA A 13 64.86 -21.42 10.81
N PRO A 14 63.69 -21.15 11.22
CA PRO A 14 63.04 -22.02 12.20
C PRO A 14 61.69 -22.57 11.71
N ALA A 15 61.59 -23.87 11.98
CA ALA A 15 60.42 -24.60 12.46
C ALA A 15 59.06 -24.40 11.80
N ALA A 16 58.60 -25.47 11.19
CA ALA A 16 57.25 -25.79 10.87
C ALA A 16 56.34 -25.62 12.09
N HIS A 17 55.35 -24.75 11.97
CA HIS A 17 54.15 -24.81 12.80
C HIS A 17 53.06 -25.47 12.01
N ASP A 18 52.47 -26.53 12.60
CA ASP A 18 51.27 -27.21 12.21
C ASP A 18 50.18 -26.23 11.79
N ALA A 19 49.83 -26.24 10.51
CA ALA A 19 48.61 -25.65 10.03
C ALA A 19 47.46 -26.64 10.32
N ALA A 20 46.73 -26.40 11.37
CA ALA A 20 45.44 -27.05 11.59
C ALA A 20 44.59 -26.78 10.35
N ALA A 21 44.20 -27.83 9.67
CA ALA A 21 43.23 -27.80 8.58
C ALA A 21 41.91 -27.27 9.12
N ALA A 22 41.60 -26.00 8.87
CA ALA A 22 40.24 -25.48 8.99
C ALA A 22 39.41 -26.20 7.94
N THR A 23 38.49 -27.05 8.37
CA THR A 23 37.41 -27.55 7.53
C THR A 23 36.62 -26.34 7.06
N ALA A 24 36.75 -25.99 5.80
CA ALA A 24 35.89 -25.04 5.16
C ALA A 24 34.47 -25.62 5.21
N GLU A 25 33.63 -25.02 6.03
CA GLU A 25 32.19 -25.25 6.02
C GLU A 25 31.69 -24.82 4.62
N ALA A 26 31.11 -25.78 3.90
CA ALA A 26 30.57 -25.49 2.56
C ALA A 26 29.53 -24.40 2.67
N ALA A 27 29.67 -23.33 1.90
CA ALA A 27 28.65 -22.31 1.77
C ALA A 27 27.32 -22.98 1.40
N PRO A 28 26.19 -22.53 1.97
CA PRO A 28 24.89 -23.04 1.58
C PRO A 28 24.72 -22.87 0.04
N PRO A 29 23.98 -23.76 -0.62
CA PRO A 29 23.73 -23.63 -2.05
C PRO A 29 23.12 -22.27 -2.34
N GLU A 30 23.71 -21.52 -3.26
CA GLU A 30 23.12 -20.29 -3.75
C GLU A 30 21.85 -20.67 -4.53
N VAL A 31 20.70 -20.17 -4.06
CA VAL A 31 19.43 -20.25 -4.78
C VAL A 31 19.56 -19.32 -5.98
N SER A 32 19.22 -19.78 -7.17
CA SER A 32 19.23 -18.92 -8.36
C SER A 32 18.15 -17.84 -8.26
N GLU A 33 18.36 -16.70 -8.92
CA GLU A 33 17.35 -15.63 -8.97
C GLU A 33 15.99 -16.18 -9.47
N GLU A 34 15.99 -17.06 -10.47
CA GLU A 34 14.79 -17.69 -11.02
C GLU A 34 14.07 -18.59 -9.99
N GLU A 35 14.81 -19.38 -9.20
CA GLU A 35 14.23 -20.19 -8.12
C GLU A 35 13.69 -19.32 -6.97
N PHE A 36 14.35 -18.20 -6.69
CA PHE A 36 13.89 -17.25 -5.68
C PHE A 36 12.60 -16.55 -6.11
N ASP A 37 12.52 -16.11 -7.35
CA ASP A 37 11.33 -15.45 -7.92
C ASP A 37 10.14 -16.42 -7.98
N GLU A 38 10.36 -17.69 -8.39
CA GLU A 38 9.32 -18.71 -8.40
C GLU A 38 8.81 -19.01 -6.98
N LEU A 39 9.69 -19.10 -5.99
CA LEU A 39 9.33 -19.32 -4.60
C LEU A 39 8.55 -18.12 -4.03
N SER A 40 8.97 -16.91 -4.34
CA SER A 40 8.32 -15.67 -3.88
C SER A 40 6.90 -15.53 -4.44
N THR A 41 6.73 -15.78 -5.74
CA THR A 41 5.41 -15.80 -6.39
C THR A 41 4.51 -16.86 -5.75
N ARG A 42 5.04 -18.05 -5.49
CA ARG A 42 4.29 -19.16 -4.91
C ARG A 42 3.91 -18.91 -3.45
N VAL A 43 4.73 -18.19 -2.69
CA VAL A 43 4.37 -17.77 -1.32
C VAL A 43 3.19 -16.81 -1.34
N LEU A 44 3.21 -15.79 -2.20
CA LEU A 44 2.10 -14.85 -2.35
C LEU A 44 0.80 -15.54 -2.81
N GLU A 45 0.89 -16.46 -3.79
CA GLU A 45 -0.26 -17.26 -4.22
C GLU A 45 -0.82 -18.13 -3.08
N LEU A 46 0.04 -18.74 -2.27
CA LEU A 46 -0.38 -19.56 -1.14
C LEU A 46 -1.03 -18.73 -0.03
N GLU A 47 -0.54 -17.53 0.24
CA GLU A 47 -1.17 -16.60 1.20
C GLU A 47 -2.57 -16.20 0.75
N VAL A 48 -2.76 -15.90 -0.54
CA VAL A 48 -4.07 -15.65 -1.14
C VAL A 48 -4.98 -16.88 -1.01
N GLN A 49 -4.48 -18.08 -1.34
CA GLN A 49 -5.25 -19.31 -1.23
C GLN A 49 -5.64 -19.63 0.22
N VAL A 50 -4.75 -19.43 1.18
CA VAL A 50 -5.02 -19.62 2.61
C VAL A 50 -6.11 -18.67 3.06
N ARG A 51 -6.06 -17.41 2.65
CA ARG A 51 -7.06 -16.40 2.99
C ARG A 51 -8.43 -16.75 2.38
N ASN A 52 -8.47 -17.14 1.10
CA ASN A 52 -9.70 -17.59 0.46
C ASN A 52 -10.29 -18.84 1.11
N LEU A 53 -9.45 -19.77 1.57
CA LEU A 53 -9.89 -20.95 2.33
C LEU A 53 -10.40 -20.58 3.73
N GLN A 54 -9.80 -19.59 4.38
CA GLN A 54 -10.29 -19.07 5.66
C GLN A 54 -11.64 -18.36 5.50
N ALA A 55 -11.80 -17.57 4.44
CA ALA A 55 -13.08 -16.95 4.10
C ALA A 55 -14.16 -17.99 3.74
N ALA A 56 -13.80 -19.02 2.96
CA ALA A 56 -14.70 -20.12 2.61
C ALA A 56 -15.02 -21.07 3.79
N GLY A 57 -14.09 -21.21 4.74
CA GLY A 57 -14.29 -22.01 5.97
C GLY A 57 -15.23 -21.36 6.98
N ALA A 58 -15.54 -20.08 6.81
CA ALA A 58 -16.54 -19.38 7.62
C ALA A 58 -17.99 -19.71 7.24
N THR A 59 -18.22 -20.45 6.13
CA THR A 59 -19.55 -20.96 5.75
C THR A 59 -19.81 -22.32 6.40
N GLY A 60 -19.80 -22.37 7.72
CA GLY A 60 -20.37 -23.50 8.49
C GLY A 60 -21.89 -23.38 8.50
N ASP A 61 -22.55 -24.50 8.19
CA ASP A 61 -23.97 -24.82 8.18
C ASP A 61 -24.87 -23.83 8.95
N PRO A 62 -25.99 -23.36 8.40
CA PRO A 62 -26.88 -22.46 9.10
C PRO A 62 -27.67 -23.22 10.19
N MET A 63 -27.06 -23.44 11.33
CA MET A 63 -27.83 -23.64 12.55
C MET A 63 -28.50 -22.30 12.84
N VAL A 64 -29.84 -22.29 12.72
CA VAL A 64 -30.73 -21.18 13.08
C VAL A 64 -30.29 -20.64 14.44
N ALA A 65 -29.51 -19.57 14.42
CA ALA A 65 -29.31 -18.74 15.60
C ALA A 65 -30.63 -17.99 15.87
N PRO A 66 -31.07 -17.86 17.14
CA PRO A 66 -32.22 -17.06 17.47
C PRO A 66 -32.00 -15.64 16.94
N ALA A 67 -33.04 -15.03 16.36
CA ALA A 67 -33.04 -13.66 15.91
C ALA A 67 -32.51 -12.77 17.03
N VAL A 68 -31.26 -12.31 16.87
CA VAL A 68 -30.74 -11.20 17.66
C VAL A 68 -31.48 -9.99 17.11
N GLU A 69 -32.34 -9.40 17.92
CA GLU A 69 -32.92 -8.10 17.62
C GLU A 69 -31.77 -7.19 17.19
N ALA A 70 -31.92 -6.56 16.03
CA ALA A 70 -30.98 -5.56 15.54
C ALA A 70 -30.92 -4.46 16.62
N GLY A 71 -29.94 -4.58 17.50
CA GLY A 71 -29.56 -3.47 18.37
C GLY A 71 -29.21 -2.30 17.45
N GLU A 72 -29.67 -1.10 17.83
CA GLU A 72 -29.22 0.13 17.19
C GLU A 72 -27.72 0.07 16.96
N PRO A 73 -27.21 0.51 15.78
CA PRO A 73 -25.78 0.55 15.53
C PRO A 73 -25.14 1.27 16.71
N ALA A 74 -24.21 0.60 17.38
CA ALA A 74 -23.46 1.23 18.46
C ALA A 74 -22.91 2.54 17.88
N GLU A 75 -23.24 3.68 18.55
CA GLU A 75 -22.63 4.96 18.22
C GLU A 75 -21.13 4.72 18.07
N VAL A 76 -20.62 4.85 16.86
CA VAL A 76 -19.18 4.81 16.60
C VAL A 76 -18.65 6.00 17.38
N ALA A 77 -17.89 5.75 18.44
CA ALA A 77 -17.29 6.81 19.23
C ALA A 77 -16.58 7.76 18.26
N GLU A 78 -16.86 9.07 18.40
CA GLU A 78 -16.17 10.08 17.58
C GLU A 78 -14.65 9.86 17.72
N TRP A 79 -13.99 9.69 16.60
CA TRP A 79 -12.55 9.50 16.52
C TRP A 79 -11.92 10.64 15.72
N ASN A 80 -10.66 10.89 15.94
CA ASN A 80 -9.88 11.87 15.18
C ASN A 80 -8.43 11.40 15.01
N TYR A 81 -7.64 12.14 14.28
CA TYR A 81 -6.23 11.83 14.03
C TYR A 81 -5.27 12.36 15.12
N ASP A 82 -5.77 13.07 16.16
CA ASP A 82 -4.91 13.64 17.22
C ASP A 82 -4.20 12.55 18.02
N ASP A 83 -4.89 11.44 18.27
CA ASP A 83 -4.32 10.31 19.02
C ASP A 83 -4.88 8.96 18.49
N PRO A 84 -4.31 8.41 17.40
CA PRO A 84 -4.71 7.12 16.84
C PRO A 84 -4.58 5.93 17.81
N THR A 85 -3.82 6.06 18.88
CA THR A 85 -3.70 4.99 19.89
C THR A 85 -5.00 4.79 20.67
N THR A 86 -5.90 5.75 20.64
CA THR A 86 -7.22 5.70 21.31
C THR A 86 -8.30 5.03 20.46
N TRP A 87 -8.05 4.72 19.21
CA TRP A 87 -9.05 4.13 18.30
C TRP A 87 -9.54 2.75 18.73
N GLY A 88 -8.76 2.04 19.55
CA GLY A 88 -9.18 0.78 20.20
C GLY A 88 -9.44 -0.38 19.22
N ALA A 89 -10.07 -1.44 19.72
CA ALA A 89 -10.46 -2.62 18.95
C ALA A 89 -9.36 -3.14 18.01
N THR A 90 -9.69 -3.47 16.76
CA THR A 90 -8.75 -4.00 15.78
C THR A 90 -7.63 -3.01 15.48
N CYS A 91 -7.87 -1.69 15.58
CA CYS A 91 -6.82 -0.68 15.38
C CYS A 91 -5.62 -0.83 16.33
N SER A 92 -5.85 -1.38 17.52
CA SER A 92 -4.81 -1.55 18.57
C SER A 92 -4.34 -2.99 18.73
N THR A 93 -5.08 -3.98 18.22
CA THR A 93 -4.79 -5.41 18.44
C THR A 93 -4.57 -6.21 17.17
N GLY A 94 -4.87 -5.62 16.02
CA GLY A 94 -4.64 -6.25 14.72
C GLY A 94 -3.15 -6.43 14.42
N THR A 95 -2.84 -7.42 13.61
CA THR A 95 -1.47 -7.77 13.20
C THR A 95 -1.23 -7.58 11.71
N GLU A 96 -2.28 -7.26 10.95
CA GLU A 96 -2.21 -6.93 9.52
C GLU A 96 -2.63 -5.49 9.27
N GLN A 97 -2.13 -4.56 10.08
CA GLN A 97 -2.57 -3.17 10.04
C GLN A 97 -1.88 -2.35 8.94
N SER A 98 -2.62 -1.33 8.45
CA SER A 98 -2.17 -0.32 7.47
C SER A 98 -2.24 1.08 8.09
N PRO A 99 -1.47 2.07 7.54
CA PRO A 99 -0.47 1.96 6.49
C PRO A 99 0.83 1.32 6.97
N ILE A 100 1.79 1.07 6.07
CA ILE A 100 3.12 0.55 6.39
C ILE A 100 4.22 1.41 5.78
N ASP A 101 5.45 1.26 6.27
CA ASP A 101 6.64 1.78 5.59
C ASP A 101 7.07 0.80 4.49
N LEU A 102 7.08 1.28 3.25
CA LEU A 102 7.45 0.52 2.07
C LEU A 102 8.97 0.64 1.86
N SER A 103 9.69 -0.45 2.01
CA SER A 103 11.13 -0.45 1.76
C SER A 103 11.43 -1.01 0.38
N VAL A 104 12.05 -0.17 -0.46
CA VAL A 104 12.48 -0.57 -1.81
C VAL A 104 13.44 -1.77 -1.76
N SER A 105 14.30 -1.83 -0.74
CA SER A 105 15.31 -2.90 -0.61
C SER A 105 14.79 -4.17 0.05
N ALA A 106 13.66 -4.10 0.75
CA ALA A 106 13.06 -5.24 1.46
C ALA A 106 11.86 -5.84 0.73
N ALA A 107 11.31 -5.13 -0.26
CA ALA A 107 10.22 -5.65 -1.08
C ALA A 107 10.73 -6.81 -1.95
N VAL A 108 9.92 -7.85 -2.04
CA VAL A 108 10.21 -9.04 -2.82
C VAL A 108 9.72 -8.82 -4.25
N ALA A 109 10.64 -8.78 -5.21
CA ALA A 109 10.28 -8.70 -6.62
C ALA A 109 9.54 -9.99 -7.02
N ALA A 110 8.37 -9.85 -7.61
CA ALA A 110 7.54 -10.96 -8.04
C ALA A 110 6.83 -10.64 -9.36
N ASP A 111 6.68 -11.64 -10.22
CA ASP A 111 5.86 -11.57 -11.42
C ASP A 111 4.40 -11.84 -10.99
N ILE A 112 3.74 -10.80 -10.51
CA ILE A 112 2.33 -10.85 -10.09
C ILE A 112 1.50 -10.31 -11.24
N ALA A 113 0.37 -10.96 -11.55
CA ALA A 113 -0.51 -10.50 -12.62
C ALA A 113 -0.91 -9.03 -12.43
N ASP A 114 -0.72 -8.22 -13.48
CA ASP A 114 -1.05 -6.80 -13.44
C ASP A 114 -2.52 -6.58 -13.04
N PRO A 115 -2.79 -5.58 -12.20
CA PRO A 115 -4.15 -5.15 -11.93
C PRO A 115 -4.73 -4.51 -13.20
N VAL A 116 -5.93 -4.91 -13.59
CA VAL A 116 -6.62 -4.29 -14.72
C VAL A 116 -7.61 -3.28 -14.19
N VAL A 117 -7.31 -2.00 -14.44
CA VAL A 117 -8.20 -0.88 -14.08
C VAL A 117 -9.01 -0.50 -15.32
N ASP A 118 -10.33 -0.62 -15.22
CA ASP A 118 -11.29 -0.19 -16.24
C ASP A 118 -12.19 0.92 -15.68
N TYR A 119 -11.69 2.16 -15.77
CA TYR A 119 -12.39 3.35 -15.29
C TYR A 119 -12.93 4.16 -16.45
N ALA A 120 -14.24 4.39 -16.44
CA ALA A 120 -14.92 5.26 -17.36
C ALA A 120 -14.89 6.72 -16.88
N ASP A 121 -15.10 7.67 -17.79
CA ASP A 121 -15.39 9.05 -17.42
C ASP A 121 -16.75 9.10 -16.73
N THR A 122 -16.88 9.93 -15.69
CA THR A 122 -18.16 10.11 -14.98
C THR A 122 -18.51 11.58 -14.84
N ASP A 123 -19.80 11.90 -15.00
CA ASP A 123 -20.38 13.22 -14.69
C ASP A 123 -21.28 13.18 -13.43
N ALA A 124 -21.38 12.02 -12.81
CA ALA A 124 -22.20 11.76 -11.62
C ALA A 124 -21.39 11.70 -10.33
N ALA A 125 -20.16 12.24 -10.32
CA ALA A 125 -19.33 12.26 -9.13
C ALA A 125 -19.87 13.26 -8.09
N THR A 126 -19.90 12.82 -6.84
CA THR A 126 -20.16 13.66 -5.66
C THR A 126 -18.89 13.94 -4.88
N ILE A 127 -18.87 14.99 -4.07
CA ILE A 127 -17.74 15.34 -3.21
C ILE A 127 -18.25 15.83 -1.87
N ILE A 128 -17.60 15.38 -0.78
CA ILE A 128 -17.97 15.73 0.59
C ILE A 128 -16.71 15.88 1.46
N ASP A 129 -16.71 16.85 2.37
CA ASP A 129 -15.86 16.81 3.57
C ASP A 129 -16.64 16.03 4.66
N ASN A 130 -16.19 14.81 4.97
CA ASN A 130 -16.83 13.96 5.97
C ASN A 130 -16.27 14.17 7.39
N GLY A 131 -15.50 15.23 7.60
CA GLY A 131 -14.84 15.56 8.87
C GLY A 131 -13.51 14.84 9.10
N HIS A 132 -13.15 13.88 8.25
CA HIS A 132 -11.91 13.10 8.32
C HIS A 132 -11.08 13.22 7.05
N THR A 133 -11.73 13.40 5.92
CA THR A 133 -11.10 13.59 4.61
C THR A 133 -12.10 14.23 3.64
N VAL A 134 -11.60 14.66 2.50
CA VAL A 134 -12.43 14.94 1.33
C VAL A 134 -12.58 13.65 0.52
N GLU A 135 -13.81 13.21 0.39
CA GLU A 135 -14.19 12.00 -0.35
C GLU A 135 -14.92 12.36 -1.64
N VAL A 136 -14.56 11.67 -2.72
CA VAL A 136 -15.22 11.79 -4.03
C VAL A 136 -15.91 10.47 -4.35
N GLY A 137 -17.23 10.45 -4.27
CA GLY A 137 -18.07 9.31 -4.64
C GLY A 137 -18.15 9.15 -6.16
N VAL A 138 -17.85 7.95 -6.65
CA VAL A 138 -17.78 7.62 -8.09
C VAL A 138 -18.38 6.24 -8.39
N GLU A 139 -19.41 5.86 -7.65
CA GLU A 139 -20.02 4.53 -7.79
C GLU A 139 -20.46 4.23 -9.22
N GLY A 140 -20.18 3.01 -9.68
CA GLY A 140 -20.54 2.53 -11.02
C GLY A 140 -19.68 3.09 -12.14
N ALA A 141 -18.64 3.87 -11.83
CA ALA A 141 -17.78 4.47 -12.84
C ALA A 141 -16.50 3.66 -13.13
N GLY A 142 -16.31 2.50 -12.52
CA GLY A 142 -15.15 1.69 -12.85
C GLY A 142 -15.00 0.42 -12.04
N THR A 143 -14.08 -0.41 -12.51
CA THR A 143 -13.73 -1.68 -11.87
C THR A 143 -12.21 -1.85 -11.79
N LEU A 144 -11.79 -2.66 -10.82
CA LEU A 144 -10.46 -3.22 -10.70
C LEU A 144 -10.58 -4.74 -10.80
N ALA A 145 -9.93 -5.37 -11.79
CA ALA A 145 -9.75 -6.81 -11.81
C ALA A 145 -8.40 -7.14 -11.19
N LEU A 146 -8.42 -7.96 -10.14
CA LEU A 146 -7.26 -8.35 -9.36
C LEU A 146 -7.38 -9.83 -9.01
N GLU A 147 -6.39 -10.65 -9.39
CA GLU A 147 -6.30 -12.07 -9.02
C GLU A 147 -7.55 -12.90 -9.38
N GLY A 148 -8.23 -12.53 -10.47
CA GLY A 148 -9.43 -13.22 -10.96
C GLY A 148 -10.74 -12.74 -10.37
N GLU A 149 -10.69 -11.83 -9.40
CA GLU A 149 -11.84 -11.16 -8.80
C GLU A 149 -12.06 -9.79 -9.44
N THR A 150 -13.31 -9.31 -9.41
CA THR A 150 -13.67 -7.96 -9.89
C THR A 150 -14.23 -7.15 -8.73
N TYR A 151 -13.63 -5.98 -8.55
CA TYR A 151 -13.97 -5.03 -7.50
C TYR A 151 -14.54 -3.77 -8.14
N ASP A 152 -15.72 -3.31 -7.69
CA ASP A 152 -16.31 -2.05 -8.14
C ASP A 152 -15.67 -0.86 -7.44
N LEU A 153 -15.27 0.16 -8.19
CA LEU A 153 -14.81 1.43 -7.63
C LEU A 153 -15.99 2.13 -6.91
N LYS A 154 -15.76 2.53 -5.67
CA LYS A 154 -16.76 3.19 -4.83
C LYS A 154 -16.48 4.68 -4.68
N GLN A 155 -15.27 5.00 -4.26
CA GLN A 155 -14.87 6.37 -3.97
C GLN A 155 -13.35 6.51 -4.05
N LEU A 156 -12.89 7.76 -4.05
CA LEU A 156 -11.51 8.10 -3.78
C LEU A 156 -11.44 9.20 -2.72
N HIS A 157 -10.36 9.22 -1.94
CA HIS A 157 -10.17 10.21 -0.88
C HIS A 157 -8.68 10.53 -0.68
N PHE A 158 -8.40 11.55 0.13
CA PHE A 158 -7.06 12.14 0.24
C PHE A 158 -6.52 12.11 1.67
N HIS A 159 -5.21 11.92 1.77
CA HIS A 159 -4.45 12.04 3.02
C HIS A 159 -3.28 13.00 2.85
N ALA A 160 -3.06 13.88 3.85
CA ALA A 160 -1.97 14.84 3.90
C ALA A 160 -1.34 14.88 5.30
N PRO A 161 -0.03 14.56 5.43
CA PRO A 161 0.83 13.92 4.42
C PRO A 161 0.36 12.52 4.06
N SER A 162 1.08 11.82 3.18
CA SER A 162 0.76 10.42 2.84
C SER A 162 0.69 9.54 4.07
N GLU A 163 -0.13 8.51 4.04
CA GLU A 163 -0.19 7.50 5.10
C GLU A 163 0.94 6.49 4.97
N HIS A 164 1.14 5.92 3.75
CA HIS A 164 2.32 5.12 3.48
C HIS A 164 3.57 6.01 3.41
N THR A 165 4.69 5.44 3.83
CA THR A 165 6.01 6.00 3.62
C THR A 165 6.82 5.11 2.67
N VAL A 166 7.80 5.69 2.00
CA VAL A 166 8.81 4.95 1.24
C VAL A 166 10.16 5.22 1.86
N ASP A 167 10.81 4.18 2.39
CA ASP A 167 12.05 4.28 3.16
C ASP A 167 11.97 5.38 4.25
N GLY A 168 10.84 5.43 4.97
CA GLY A 168 10.57 6.35 6.07
C GLY A 168 10.18 7.78 5.63
N VAL A 169 9.95 8.02 4.34
CA VAL A 169 9.65 9.38 3.83
C VAL A 169 8.21 9.46 3.35
N HIS A 170 7.45 10.41 3.91
CA HIS A 170 6.10 10.75 3.43
C HIS A 170 6.12 11.54 2.13
N ALA A 171 5.15 11.26 1.26
CA ALA A 171 4.79 12.15 0.17
C ALA A 171 3.90 13.31 0.68
N PRO A 172 3.80 14.43 -0.06
CA PRO A 172 2.90 15.54 0.30
C PRO A 172 1.43 15.15 0.44
N LEU A 173 0.97 14.23 -0.42
CA LEU A 173 -0.39 13.70 -0.44
C LEU A 173 -0.35 12.21 -0.81
N GLU A 174 -1.42 11.51 -0.45
CA GLU A 174 -1.75 10.18 -0.94
C GLU A 174 -3.23 10.15 -1.32
N VAL A 175 -3.55 9.45 -2.41
CA VAL A 175 -4.92 9.26 -2.89
C VAL A 175 -5.26 7.79 -2.83
N HIS A 176 -6.33 7.43 -2.15
CA HIS A 176 -6.84 6.08 -2.08
C HIS A 176 -8.05 5.92 -2.99
N PHE A 177 -8.01 4.92 -3.87
CA PHE A 177 -9.15 4.49 -4.72
C PHE A 177 -9.68 3.20 -4.11
N VAL A 178 -10.84 3.29 -3.49
CA VAL A 178 -11.45 2.20 -2.73
C VAL A 178 -12.40 1.41 -3.61
N HIS A 179 -12.21 0.11 -3.64
CA HIS A 179 -13.00 -0.84 -4.43
C HIS A 179 -13.55 -1.93 -3.53
N THR A 180 -14.71 -2.48 -3.90
CA THR A 180 -15.30 -3.59 -3.18
C THR A 180 -15.89 -4.62 -4.15
N THR A 181 -15.79 -5.91 -3.79
CA THR A 181 -16.58 -6.96 -4.44
C THR A 181 -18.04 -6.91 -3.97
N VAL A 182 -18.90 -7.68 -4.60
CA VAL A 182 -20.31 -7.85 -4.16
C VAL A 182 -20.41 -8.54 -2.79
N GLU A 183 -19.40 -9.30 -2.40
CA GLU A 183 -19.28 -9.95 -1.09
C GLU A 183 -18.70 -9.04 -0.01
N GLY A 184 -18.24 -7.83 -0.37
CA GLY A 184 -17.69 -6.84 0.55
C GLY A 184 -16.18 -6.96 0.80
N THR A 185 -15.46 -7.76 0.02
CA THR A 185 -13.99 -7.76 0.05
C THR A 185 -13.46 -6.43 -0.50
N ILE A 186 -12.42 -5.88 0.13
CA ILE A 186 -11.92 -4.55 -0.18
C ILE A 186 -10.56 -4.65 -0.84
N ALA A 187 -10.37 -3.87 -1.91
CA ALA A 187 -9.06 -3.59 -2.49
C ALA A 187 -8.87 -2.07 -2.61
N VAL A 188 -7.67 -1.60 -2.31
CA VAL A 188 -7.32 -0.18 -2.40
C VAL A 188 -6.13 0.01 -3.32
N VAL A 189 -6.32 0.81 -4.37
CA VAL A 189 -5.22 1.35 -5.16
C VAL A 189 -4.82 2.67 -4.53
N SER A 190 -3.57 2.78 -4.11
CA SER A 190 -3.02 4.00 -3.53
C SER A 190 -2.01 4.63 -4.46
N ALA A 191 -2.11 5.94 -4.65
CA ALA A 191 -1.18 6.73 -5.43
C ALA A 191 -0.55 7.83 -4.56
N LEU A 192 0.76 7.75 -4.38
CA LEU A 192 1.54 8.83 -3.77
C LEU A 192 1.60 10.03 -4.72
N VAL A 193 1.57 11.24 -4.17
CA VAL A 193 1.62 12.47 -4.97
C VAL A 193 2.96 13.17 -4.77
N ALA A 194 3.55 13.62 -5.87
CA ALA A 194 4.77 14.43 -5.86
C ALA A 194 4.52 15.79 -6.55
N ALA A 195 5.24 16.81 -6.13
CA ALA A 195 5.18 18.12 -6.75
C ALA A 195 5.82 18.10 -8.15
N GLY A 196 5.11 18.66 -9.13
CA GLY A 196 5.55 18.67 -10.52
C GLY A 196 4.61 19.45 -11.43
N ASP A 197 4.39 18.92 -12.62
CA ASP A 197 3.47 19.53 -13.59
C ASP A 197 2.01 19.41 -13.10
N PRO A 198 1.12 20.32 -13.51
CA PRO A 198 -0.30 20.25 -13.15
C PRO A 198 -0.97 18.96 -13.65
N ALA A 199 -1.66 18.27 -12.75
CA ALA A 199 -2.48 17.10 -13.08
C ALA A 199 -3.85 17.55 -13.61
N SER A 200 -4.04 17.54 -14.92
CA SER A 200 -5.31 17.98 -15.52
C SER A 200 -6.51 17.14 -15.10
N GLY A 201 -6.31 15.83 -14.81
CA GLY A 201 -7.36 14.95 -14.33
C GLY A 201 -7.98 15.41 -12.99
N TYR A 202 -7.18 16.02 -12.12
CA TYR A 202 -7.62 16.48 -10.81
C TYR A 202 -8.25 17.88 -10.80
N GLU A 203 -8.24 18.61 -11.94
CA GLU A 203 -8.78 19.98 -11.97
C GLU A 203 -10.26 20.08 -11.61
N ALA A 204 -11.07 19.08 -12.02
CA ALA A 204 -12.50 19.04 -11.69
C ALA A 204 -12.69 18.92 -10.17
N ILE A 205 -11.95 18.01 -9.54
CA ILE A 205 -11.99 17.78 -8.08
C ILE A 205 -11.51 19.02 -7.34
N VAL A 206 -10.36 19.60 -7.72
CA VAL A 206 -9.80 20.80 -7.06
C VAL A 206 -10.76 22.00 -7.14
N ARG A 207 -11.51 22.15 -8.23
CA ARG A 207 -12.52 23.22 -8.35
C ARG A 207 -13.77 22.97 -7.52
N ALA A 208 -14.07 21.71 -7.23
CA ALA A 208 -15.26 21.31 -6.50
C ALA A 208 -14.98 21.06 -5.00
N LEU A 209 -13.75 21.31 -4.51
CA LEU A 209 -13.41 21.10 -3.10
C LEU A 209 -14.46 21.78 -2.21
N PRO A 210 -15.03 21.06 -1.22
CA PRO A 210 -16.13 21.54 -0.41
C PRO A 210 -15.69 22.68 0.50
N ALA A 211 -16.60 23.60 0.76
CA ALA A 211 -16.43 24.68 1.73
C ALA A 211 -17.25 24.46 3.02
N ASP A 212 -18.00 23.36 3.07
CA ASP A 212 -18.86 22.92 4.18
C ASP A 212 -18.96 21.39 4.17
N ASP A 213 -19.61 20.83 5.16
CA ASP A 213 -19.77 19.38 5.38
C ASP A 213 -20.89 18.77 4.52
N ALA A 214 -21.49 19.52 3.60
CA ALA A 214 -22.56 19.00 2.74
C ALA A 214 -21.96 18.26 1.53
N GLU A 215 -22.65 17.22 1.10
CA GLU A 215 -22.34 16.56 -0.17
C GLU A 215 -22.79 17.44 -1.34
N HIS A 216 -21.89 17.58 -2.31
CA HIS A 216 -22.11 18.35 -3.53
C HIS A 216 -21.84 17.51 -4.77
N GLU A 217 -22.49 17.83 -5.88
CA GLU A 217 -22.06 17.32 -7.19
C GLU A 217 -20.76 18.01 -7.62
N VAL A 218 -19.82 17.26 -8.19
CA VAL A 218 -18.59 17.83 -8.78
C VAL A 218 -18.92 18.75 -9.96
N GLY A 219 -20.03 18.48 -10.65
CA GLY A 219 -20.61 19.34 -11.68
C GLY A 219 -19.76 19.46 -12.96
N THR A 220 -18.68 18.73 -13.04
CA THR A 220 -17.78 18.65 -14.21
C THR A 220 -17.32 17.21 -14.38
N PRO A 221 -17.35 16.64 -15.61
CA PRO A 221 -16.90 15.27 -15.83
C PRO A 221 -15.48 15.03 -15.33
N ILE A 222 -15.26 13.89 -14.70
CA ILE A 222 -13.96 13.41 -14.26
C ILE A 222 -13.54 12.26 -15.18
N ALA A 223 -12.38 12.42 -15.82
CA ALA A 223 -11.73 11.34 -16.55
C ALA A 223 -10.96 10.44 -15.55
N LEU A 224 -11.66 9.52 -14.90
CA LEU A 224 -11.14 8.78 -13.75
C LEU A 224 -9.82 8.05 -14.04
N ARG A 225 -9.65 7.48 -15.23
CA ARG A 225 -8.38 6.81 -15.58
C ARG A 225 -7.20 7.78 -15.58
N SER A 226 -7.43 9.07 -15.85
CA SER A 226 -6.38 10.10 -15.85
C SER A 226 -5.94 10.53 -14.44
N LEU A 227 -6.62 10.08 -13.39
CA LEU A 227 -6.22 10.29 -12.00
C LEU A 227 -5.07 9.36 -11.57
N LEU A 228 -4.84 8.27 -12.31
CA LEU A 228 -3.78 7.31 -12.06
C LEU A 228 -2.62 7.48 -13.06
N PRO A 229 -1.40 7.09 -12.68
CA PRO A 229 -0.29 7.06 -13.64
C PRO A 229 -0.55 6.03 -14.75
N GLY A 230 0.23 6.12 -15.83
CA GLY A 230 0.14 5.18 -16.95
C GLY A 230 0.55 3.76 -16.56
N GLU A 231 1.61 3.68 -15.75
CA GLU A 231 2.16 2.41 -15.25
C GLU A 231 1.53 2.09 -13.90
N MET A 232 1.19 0.81 -13.71
CA MET A 232 0.46 0.32 -12.54
C MET A 232 1.31 -0.59 -11.65
N SER A 233 2.65 -0.60 -11.87
CA SER A 233 3.57 -1.30 -10.97
C SER A 233 3.34 -0.86 -9.53
N ALA A 234 3.22 -1.80 -8.60
CA ALA A 234 2.80 -1.51 -7.25
C ALA A 234 3.52 -2.36 -6.21
N TYR A 235 3.70 -1.80 -5.03
CA TYR A 235 3.88 -2.60 -3.83
C TYR A 235 2.54 -3.23 -3.47
N ARG A 236 2.56 -4.54 -3.19
CA ARG A 236 1.36 -5.31 -2.86
C ARG A 236 1.50 -5.95 -1.49
N TYR A 237 0.49 -5.80 -0.67
CA TYR A 237 0.43 -6.46 0.63
C TYR A 237 -1.01 -6.56 1.13
N PHE A 238 -1.25 -7.46 2.07
CA PHE A 238 -2.51 -7.53 2.79
C PHE A 238 -2.42 -6.67 4.05
N GLY A 239 -3.45 -5.86 4.25
CA GLY A 239 -3.50 -4.91 5.34
C GLY A 239 -4.91 -4.65 5.83
N SER A 240 -5.16 -3.44 6.31
CA SER A 240 -6.42 -3.02 6.90
C SER A 240 -6.95 -1.72 6.31
N LEU A 241 -8.15 -1.33 6.70
CA LEU A 241 -8.57 0.06 6.64
C LEU A 241 -7.64 0.89 7.54
N THR A 242 -7.34 2.12 7.12
CA THR A 242 -6.47 3.05 7.87
C THR A 242 -7.24 3.92 8.86
N THR A 243 -8.55 3.75 8.93
CA THR A 243 -9.46 4.44 9.86
C THR A 243 -10.29 3.42 10.65
N PRO A 244 -10.80 3.76 11.84
CA PRO A 244 -11.71 2.87 12.57
C PRO A 244 -12.86 2.36 11.70
N PRO A 245 -13.15 1.05 11.77
CA PRO A 245 -12.70 0.06 12.76
C PRO A 245 -11.39 -0.67 12.43
N CYS A 246 -10.58 -0.22 11.47
CA CYS A 246 -9.31 -0.81 11.05
C CYS A 246 -9.44 -2.29 10.63
N THR A 247 -10.53 -2.62 9.96
CA THR A 247 -10.83 -3.98 9.50
C THR A 247 -9.72 -4.49 8.61
N GLU A 248 -9.19 -5.66 8.95
CA GLU A 248 -8.14 -6.35 8.19
C GLU A 248 -8.70 -7.12 6.99
N GLY A 249 -7.82 -7.58 6.11
CA GLY A 249 -8.19 -8.30 4.89
C GLY A 249 -8.31 -7.40 3.67
N VAL A 250 -7.76 -6.21 3.72
CA VAL A 250 -7.70 -5.27 2.58
C VAL A 250 -6.52 -5.60 1.69
N SER A 251 -6.76 -5.78 0.39
CA SER A 251 -5.69 -5.90 -0.62
C SER A 251 -5.19 -4.51 -0.99
N TRP A 252 -3.93 -4.21 -0.68
CA TRP A 252 -3.29 -2.93 -0.99
C TRP A 252 -2.41 -3.02 -2.23
N LEU A 253 -2.57 -2.04 -3.10
CA LEU A 253 -1.74 -1.79 -4.28
C LEU A 253 -1.22 -0.36 -4.20
N VAL A 254 -0.03 -0.16 -3.65
CA VAL A 254 0.58 1.18 -3.54
C VAL A 254 1.47 1.39 -4.76
N LEU A 255 1.04 2.27 -5.67
CA LEU A 255 1.72 2.49 -6.94
C LEU A 255 3.14 3.03 -6.76
N THR A 256 4.09 2.49 -7.49
CA THR A 256 5.50 2.92 -7.45
C THR A 256 5.73 4.24 -8.16
N THR A 257 4.93 4.52 -9.19
CA THR A 257 4.99 5.77 -9.95
C THR A 257 4.06 6.81 -9.30
N PRO A 258 4.58 7.92 -8.78
CA PRO A 258 3.74 8.94 -8.17
C PRO A 258 2.90 9.69 -9.20
N VAL A 259 1.75 10.19 -8.76
CA VAL A 259 0.99 11.20 -9.49
C VAL A 259 1.68 12.54 -9.33
N MET A 260 1.97 13.20 -10.46
CA MET A 260 2.55 14.55 -10.43
C MET A 260 1.44 15.59 -10.35
N MET A 261 1.50 16.49 -9.35
CA MET A 261 0.57 17.62 -9.23
C MET A 261 1.34 18.93 -9.08
N SER A 262 0.76 20.04 -9.55
CA SER A 262 1.33 21.33 -9.24
C SER A 262 1.23 21.62 -7.74
N GLN A 263 2.17 22.43 -7.22
CA GLN A 263 2.14 22.82 -5.81
C GLN A 263 0.79 23.48 -5.45
N ALA A 264 0.21 24.26 -6.36
CA ALA A 264 -1.08 24.91 -6.13
C ALA A 264 -2.24 23.90 -5.98
N GLN A 265 -2.23 22.78 -6.71
CA GLN A 265 -3.23 21.71 -6.54
C GLN A 265 -3.03 20.99 -5.20
N ILE A 266 -1.78 20.67 -4.85
CA ILE A 266 -1.45 20.06 -3.55
C ILE A 266 -1.93 20.98 -2.42
N ASP A 267 -1.56 22.25 -2.45
CA ASP A 267 -1.92 23.21 -1.40
C ASP A 267 -3.43 23.38 -1.27
N ALA A 268 -4.18 23.37 -2.39
CA ALA A 268 -5.63 23.47 -2.38
C ALA A 268 -6.29 22.26 -1.72
N ILE A 269 -5.82 21.04 -2.04
CA ILE A 269 -6.33 19.81 -1.43
C ILE A 269 -5.97 19.80 0.06
N VAL A 270 -4.72 20.05 0.43
CA VAL A 270 -4.27 20.09 1.85
C VAL A 270 -5.10 21.09 2.66
N ALA A 271 -5.41 22.27 2.08
CA ALA A 271 -6.20 23.29 2.77
C ALA A 271 -7.67 22.90 3.01
N SER A 272 -8.19 21.92 2.28
CA SER A 272 -9.57 21.39 2.45
C SER A 272 -9.64 20.16 3.37
N LEU A 273 -8.50 19.65 3.85
CA LEU A 273 -8.45 18.49 4.73
C LEU A 273 -8.32 18.92 6.20
N PRO A 274 -8.83 18.12 7.15
CA PRO A 274 -8.49 18.25 8.57
C PRO A 274 -7.06 17.73 8.81
N ALA A 275 -6.08 18.36 8.17
CA ALA A 275 -4.69 17.90 8.17
C ALA A 275 -3.95 18.22 9.50
N PRO A 276 -3.06 17.31 9.96
CA PRO A 276 -2.76 16.00 9.35
C PRO A 276 -3.90 14.99 9.51
N ASN A 277 -4.21 14.27 8.44
CA ASN A 277 -5.22 13.21 8.46
C ASN A 277 -4.65 11.86 8.03
N ASN A 278 -3.46 11.55 8.50
CA ASN A 278 -2.76 10.30 8.22
C ASN A 278 -2.54 9.50 9.50
N ARG A 279 -2.85 8.20 9.44
CA ARG A 279 -2.48 7.26 10.50
C ARG A 279 -0.97 7.00 10.45
N PRO A 280 -0.26 6.90 11.60
CA PRO A 280 1.13 6.44 11.61
C PRO A 280 1.29 5.06 10.97
N THR A 281 2.47 4.80 10.38
CA THR A 281 2.81 3.50 9.84
C THR A 281 2.80 2.41 10.92
N GLN A 282 2.37 1.21 10.53
CA GLN A 282 2.21 0.04 11.39
C GLN A 282 3.33 -0.95 11.10
N GLU A 283 3.59 -1.83 12.06
CA GLU A 283 4.57 -2.91 11.90
C GLU A 283 4.14 -3.92 10.85
N LEU A 284 5.11 -4.51 10.16
CA LEU A 284 4.86 -5.56 9.17
C LEU A 284 4.38 -6.87 9.80
N ASP A 285 4.78 -7.15 11.04
CA ASP A 285 4.43 -8.37 11.77
C ASP A 285 4.67 -9.67 10.98
N GLY A 286 5.75 -9.68 10.19
CA GLY A 286 6.15 -10.81 9.37
C GLY A 286 5.45 -10.91 8.00
N ARG A 287 4.62 -9.92 7.64
CA ARG A 287 4.04 -9.85 6.28
C ARG A 287 5.12 -9.57 5.25
N VAL A 288 4.92 -10.16 4.08
CA VAL A 288 5.76 -9.91 2.90
C VAL A 288 5.12 -8.80 2.06
N VAL A 289 5.93 -7.86 1.62
CA VAL A 289 5.54 -6.87 0.64
C VAL A 289 6.06 -7.30 -0.71
N GLY A 290 5.16 -7.66 -1.63
CA GLY A 290 5.52 -7.92 -3.02
C GLY A 290 5.77 -6.61 -3.76
N LEU A 291 6.71 -6.62 -4.68
CA LEU A 291 6.90 -5.55 -5.66
C LEU A 291 6.65 -6.12 -7.04
N ASP A 292 5.58 -5.66 -7.67
CA ASP A 292 5.31 -5.99 -9.06
C ASP A 292 6.35 -5.31 -9.95
N VAL A 293 7.08 -6.12 -10.69
CA VAL A 293 8.15 -5.66 -11.60
C VAL A 293 7.84 -5.97 -13.06
N THR A 294 6.61 -6.30 -13.36
CA THR A 294 6.20 -6.61 -14.75
C THR A 294 6.34 -5.34 -15.60
N PRO A 295 7.08 -5.39 -16.73
CA PRO A 295 7.35 -4.24 -17.59
C PRO A 295 6.15 -3.85 -18.47
#